data_6fbc3eac3b24e37822826a8747e80d00
#
_entry.id   6fbc3eac3b24e37822826a8747e80d00
#
_cell.length_a   1.000
_cell.length_b   1.000
_cell.length_c   1.000
_cell.angle_alpha   90.00
_cell.angle_beta   90.00
_cell.angle_gamma   90.00
#
_symmetry.space_group_name_H-M   'P 1'
#
loop_
_entity.id
_entity.type
_entity.pdbx_description
1 polymer ?
#
loop_
_entity_poly.entity_id
_entity_poly.type
_entity_poly.pdbx_seq_one_letter_code
_entity_poly.pdbx_strand_id
1 'polypeptide(L)'
;MKALEGKAAIVTGGARGVAKGVATAFVKAGASVLIVDREEELGRATEAELRALGGDVHFLQIDLAQRAELPKIVEAAVGHFGKLDILVNAAQASRQLLLAETPDEAMDVSFDTGFWPTFVLMREAYPHLVKSKGNIINFATGASFDAIPTQGSYCAAKEAIRAISKVAASEWGAEGVRVNIICPFANSPGVMAWKEWAPDDYNTQINKVSLKRIGDCEKDIGSAAIFLASDAAGYITGQTLMVDGGQTKAF
;
A
#
# COMPACT_ATOMS: atom_id res chain seq x y z
N MET A 1 -20.15 -6.21 15.28
CA MET A 1 -19.81 -6.27 13.84
C MET A 1 -18.38 -5.79 13.68
N LYS A 2 -17.55 -6.50 12.94
CA LYS A 2 -16.18 -6.08 12.67
C LYS A 2 -16.19 -4.92 11.67
N ALA A 3 -15.18 -4.03 11.72
CA ALA A 3 -15.18 -2.79 10.93
C ALA A 3 -15.20 -3.00 9.40
N LEU A 4 -14.71 -4.12 8.90
CA LEU A 4 -14.68 -4.50 7.48
C LEU A 4 -15.46 -5.78 7.20
N GLU A 5 -16.42 -6.14 8.05
CA GLU A 5 -17.24 -7.33 7.89
C GLU A 5 -17.89 -7.36 6.51
N GLY A 6 -17.69 -8.45 5.78
CA GLY A 6 -18.25 -8.68 4.46
C GLY A 6 -17.66 -7.78 3.34
N LYS A 7 -16.58 -7.03 3.57
CA LYS A 7 -15.85 -6.30 2.53
C LYS A 7 -14.86 -7.22 1.82
N ALA A 8 -14.64 -6.98 0.53
CA ALA A 8 -13.67 -7.66 -0.31
C ALA A 8 -12.52 -6.70 -0.68
N ALA A 9 -11.28 -7.11 -0.45
CA ALA A 9 -10.11 -6.28 -0.62
C ALA A 9 -9.03 -6.93 -1.50
N ILE A 10 -8.34 -6.13 -2.30
CA ILE A 10 -7.06 -6.46 -2.94
C ILE A 10 -5.95 -5.75 -2.17
N VAL A 11 -4.84 -6.47 -1.88
CA VAL A 11 -3.63 -5.89 -1.29
C VAL A 11 -2.41 -6.32 -2.09
N THR A 12 -1.78 -5.37 -2.81
CA THR A 12 -0.56 -5.63 -3.59
C THR A 12 0.69 -5.58 -2.70
N GLY A 13 1.68 -6.46 -2.96
CA GLY A 13 2.86 -6.63 -2.12
C GLY A 13 2.53 -7.35 -0.80
N GLY A 14 1.42 -8.09 -0.75
CA GLY A 14 0.82 -8.63 0.47
C GLY A 14 1.58 -9.75 1.16
N ALA A 15 2.65 -10.27 0.57
CA ALA A 15 3.43 -11.37 1.15
C ALA A 15 4.32 -10.95 2.32
N ARG A 16 4.65 -9.66 2.47
CA ARG A 16 5.56 -9.18 3.52
C ARG A 16 5.37 -7.71 3.87
N GLY A 17 6.04 -7.28 4.96
CA GLY A 17 6.17 -5.88 5.35
C GLY A 17 4.84 -5.18 5.63
N VAL A 18 4.75 -3.92 5.24
CA VAL A 18 3.58 -3.06 5.48
C VAL A 18 2.32 -3.66 4.86
N ALA A 19 2.40 -4.14 3.63
CA ALA A 19 1.25 -4.71 2.93
C ALA A 19 0.72 -5.99 3.61
N LYS A 20 1.61 -6.89 4.08
CA LYS A 20 1.21 -8.04 4.90
C LYS A 20 0.54 -7.59 6.21
N GLY A 21 1.10 -6.56 6.86
CA GLY A 21 0.49 -5.98 8.07
C GLY A 21 -0.93 -5.46 7.83
N VAL A 22 -1.14 -4.75 6.70
CA VAL A 22 -2.48 -4.29 6.30
C VAL A 22 -3.41 -5.46 6.00
N ALA A 23 -2.95 -6.47 5.23
CA ALA A 23 -3.75 -7.65 4.92
C ALA A 23 -4.17 -8.40 6.21
N THR A 24 -3.23 -8.58 7.16
CA THR A 24 -3.50 -9.18 8.48
C THR A 24 -4.56 -8.40 9.25
N ALA A 25 -4.42 -7.09 9.31
CA ALA A 25 -5.37 -6.21 9.99
C ALA A 25 -6.78 -6.28 9.33
N PHE A 26 -6.85 -6.31 8.00
CA PHE A 26 -8.11 -6.43 7.26
C PHE A 26 -8.81 -7.75 7.53
N VAL A 27 -8.10 -8.87 7.51
CA VAL A 27 -8.63 -10.19 7.87
C VAL A 27 -9.20 -10.20 9.29
N LYS A 28 -8.45 -9.67 10.27
CA LYS A 28 -8.93 -9.54 11.66
C LYS A 28 -10.15 -8.64 11.77
N ALA A 29 -10.25 -7.62 10.89
CA ALA A 29 -11.40 -6.73 10.79
C ALA A 29 -12.59 -7.31 10.00
N GLY A 30 -12.50 -8.53 9.47
CA GLY A 30 -13.58 -9.27 8.83
C GLY A 30 -13.66 -9.16 7.31
N ALA A 31 -12.63 -8.61 6.65
CA ALA A 31 -12.58 -8.58 5.19
C ALA A 31 -12.12 -9.91 4.60
N SER A 32 -12.64 -10.26 3.40
CA SER A 32 -12.03 -11.21 2.48
C SER A 32 -10.89 -10.51 1.73
N VAL A 33 -9.72 -11.16 1.57
CA VAL A 33 -8.53 -10.51 1.05
C VAL A 33 -7.86 -11.33 -0.05
N LEU A 34 -7.67 -10.73 -1.22
CA LEU A 34 -6.74 -11.21 -2.23
C LEU A 34 -5.39 -10.53 -2.02
N ILE A 35 -4.38 -11.31 -1.62
CA ILE A 35 -2.99 -10.83 -1.57
C ILE A 35 -2.30 -11.12 -2.89
N VAL A 36 -1.54 -10.15 -3.41
CA VAL A 36 -0.82 -10.24 -4.68
C VAL A 36 0.66 -9.98 -4.43
N ASP A 37 1.51 -10.88 -4.87
CA ASP A 37 2.96 -10.71 -4.79
C ASP A 37 3.64 -11.54 -5.90
N ARG A 38 4.89 -11.24 -6.24
CA ARG A 38 5.67 -12.04 -7.17
C ARG A 38 6.35 -13.25 -6.51
N GLU A 39 6.55 -13.20 -5.19
CA GLU A 39 7.25 -14.22 -4.40
C GLU A 39 6.26 -15.34 -4.00
N GLU A 40 6.22 -16.43 -4.77
CA GLU A 40 5.21 -17.49 -4.61
C GLU A 40 5.25 -18.14 -3.22
N GLU A 41 6.44 -18.55 -2.76
CA GLU A 41 6.57 -19.23 -1.46
C GLU A 41 6.11 -18.35 -0.29
N LEU A 42 6.53 -17.07 -0.28
CA LEU A 42 6.12 -16.11 0.75
C LEU A 42 4.62 -15.79 0.68
N GLY A 43 4.09 -15.68 -0.54
CA GLY A 43 2.67 -15.41 -0.75
C GLY A 43 1.80 -16.55 -0.23
N ARG A 44 2.14 -17.79 -0.56
CA ARG A 44 1.44 -18.99 -0.06
C ARG A 44 1.55 -19.18 1.44
N ALA A 45 2.74 -18.92 2.02
CA ALA A 45 2.91 -18.95 3.46
C ALA A 45 2.04 -17.91 4.16
N THR A 46 1.98 -16.69 3.62
CA THR A 46 1.12 -15.62 4.14
C THR A 46 -0.37 -15.95 3.97
N GLU A 47 -0.79 -16.51 2.85
CA GLU A 47 -2.16 -17.01 2.65
C GLU A 47 -2.55 -18.01 3.74
N ALA A 48 -1.70 -19.01 3.99
CA ALA A 48 -1.95 -20.03 5.02
C ALA A 48 -2.04 -19.42 6.43
N GLU A 49 -1.13 -18.50 6.77
CA GLU A 49 -1.15 -17.76 8.04
C GLU A 49 -2.45 -16.98 8.25
N LEU A 50 -2.88 -16.24 7.22
CA LEU A 50 -4.08 -15.41 7.31
C LEU A 50 -5.37 -16.24 7.33
N ARG A 51 -5.40 -17.38 6.62
CA ARG A 51 -6.50 -18.36 6.71
C ARG A 51 -6.59 -18.98 8.10
N ALA A 52 -5.47 -19.23 8.76
CA ALA A 52 -5.45 -19.73 10.13
C ALA A 52 -6.07 -18.76 11.15
N LEU A 53 -6.14 -17.46 10.82
CA LEU A 53 -6.88 -16.45 11.60
C LEU A 53 -8.41 -16.48 11.35
N GLY A 54 -8.89 -17.40 10.52
CA GLY A 54 -10.29 -17.52 10.15
C GLY A 54 -10.71 -16.64 8.97
N GLY A 55 -9.75 -16.09 8.20
CA GLY A 55 -10.00 -15.24 7.06
C GLY A 55 -10.30 -16.00 5.77
N ASP A 56 -11.14 -15.42 4.92
CA ASP A 56 -11.29 -15.81 3.52
C ASP A 56 -10.19 -15.07 2.73
N VAL A 57 -9.08 -15.79 2.46
CA VAL A 57 -7.87 -15.22 1.87
C VAL A 57 -7.43 -16.05 0.69
N HIS A 58 -7.05 -15.39 -0.38
CA HIS A 58 -6.46 -15.98 -1.57
C HIS A 58 -5.16 -15.29 -1.93
N PHE A 59 -4.23 -16.06 -2.49
CA PHE A 59 -2.98 -15.54 -3.02
C PHE A 59 -2.95 -15.66 -4.55
N LEU A 60 -2.54 -14.60 -5.21
CA LEU A 60 -2.30 -14.58 -6.65
C LEU A 60 -0.84 -14.17 -6.92
N GLN A 61 -0.10 -15.06 -7.57
CA GLN A 61 1.25 -14.74 -8.01
C GLN A 61 1.22 -13.90 -9.28
N ILE A 62 1.62 -12.64 -9.18
CA ILE A 62 1.83 -11.75 -10.35
C ILE A 62 3.02 -10.85 -10.07
N ASP A 63 3.90 -10.70 -11.07
CA ASP A 63 4.87 -9.62 -11.11
C ASP A 63 4.20 -8.36 -11.65
N LEU A 64 4.08 -7.35 -10.81
CA LEU A 64 3.40 -6.09 -11.14
C LEU A 64 4.07 -5.30 -12.27
N ALA A 65 5.34 -5.58 -12.58
CA ALA A 65 6.02 -5.00 -13.75
C ALA A 65 5.42 -5.51 -15.08
N GLN A 66 4.72 -6.64 -15.06
CA GLN A 66 4.04 -7.21 -16.22
C GLN A 66 2.67 -6.57 -16.43
N ARG A 67 2.64 -5.37 -17.01
CA ARG A 67 1.41 -4.55 -17.12
C ARG A 67 0.22 -5.28 -17.74
N ALA A 68 0.47 -6.19 -18.70
CA ALA A 68 -0.59 -6.96 -19.38
C ALA A 68 -1.31 -7.95 -18.43
N GLU A 69 -0.66 -8.32 -17.31
CA GLU A 69 -1.21 -9.25 -16.32
C GLU A 69 -2.07 -8.55 -15.25
N LEU A 70 -1.95 -7.24 -15.09
CA LEU A 70 -2.58 -6.49 -14.01
C LEU A 70 -4.12 -6.61 -13.97
N PRO A 71 -4.85 -6.59 -15.09
CA PRO A 71 -6.30 -6.76 -15.07
C PRO A 71 -6.75 -8.07 -14.42
N LYS A 72 -5.96 -9.14 -14.55
CA LYS A 72 -6.25 -10.44 -13.93
C LYS A 72 -6.36 -10.38 -12.40
N ILE A 73 -5.75 -9.39 -11.76
CA ILE A 73 -5.82 -9.18 -10.30
C ILE A 73 -7.24 -8.81 -9.88
N VAL A 74 -7.86 -7.88 -10.62
CA VAL A 74 -9.24 -7.46 -10.34
C VAL A 74 -10.22 -8.56 -10.70
N GLU A 75 -10.02 -9.24 -11.84
CA GLU A 75 -10.81 -10.39 -12.26
C GLU A 75 -10.79 -11.51 -11.20
N ALA A 76 -9.61 -11.84 -10.67
CA ALA A 76 -9.46 -12.85 -9.63
C ALA A 76 -10.20 -12.47 -8.34
N ALA A 77 -10.06 -11.22 -7.86
CA ALA A 77 -10.77 -10.76 -6.67
C ALA A 77 -12.29 -10.84 -6.84
N VAL A 78 -12.80 -10.37 -7.98
CA VAL A 78 -14.24 -10.42 -8.28
C VAL A 78 -14.69 -11.87 -8.48
N GLY A 79 -13.87 -12.73 -9.08
CA GLY A 79 -14.16 -14.16 -9.23
C GLY A 79 -14.26 -14.89 -7.89
N HIS A 80 -13.39 -14.60 -6.92
CA HIS A 80 -13.40 -15.20 -5.60
C HIS A 80 -14.52 -14.66 -4.71
N PHE A 81 -14.71 -13.33 -4.69
CA PHE A 81 -15.56 -12.69 -3.68
C PHE A 81 -16.90 -12.16 -4.24
N GLY A 82 -17.11 -12.21 -5.56
CA GLY A 82 -18.32 -11.69 -6.23
C GLY A 82 -18.37 -10.15 -6.30
N LYS A 83 -17.42 -9.44 -5.71
CA LYS A 83 -17.35 -7.97 -5.61
C LYS A 83 -15.95 -7.47 -5.30
N LEU A 84 -15.76 -6.15 -5.37
CA LEU A 84 -14.58 -5.48 -4.84
C LEU A 84 -15.01 -4.20 -4.10
N ASP A 85 -14.60 -4.05 -2.85
CA ASP A 85 -14.88 -2.90 -2.00
C ASP A 85 -13.64 -2.05 -1.74
N ILE A 86 -12.44 -2.66 -1.69
CA ILE A 86 -11.22 -2.01 -1.25
C ILE A 86 -10.05 -2.40 -2.16
N LEU A 87 -9.31 -1.40 -2.65
CA LEU A 87 -8.03 -1.61 -3.34
C LEU A 87 -6.90 -0.97 -2.55
N VAL A 88 -5.90 -1.77 -2.17
CA VAL A 88 -4.68 -1.30 -1.50
C VAL A 88 -3.48 -1.49 -2.42
N ASN A 89 -2.89 -0.40 -2.90
CA ASN A 89 -1.68 -0.38 -3.71
C ASN A 89 -0.47 -0.06 -2.82
N ALA A 90 0.23 -1.10 -2.35
CA ALA A 90 1.36 -0.96 -1.42
C ALA A 90 2.69 -1.49 -1.97
N ALA A 91 2.66 -2.28 -3.04
CA ALA A 91 3.88 -2.82 -3.64
C ALA A 91 4.72 -1.75 -4.33
N GLN A 92 6.03 -1.85 -4.17
CA GLN A 92 7.02 -1.15 -4.98
C GLN A 92 8.42 -1.73 -4.75
N ALA A 93 9.24 -1.75 -5.80
CA ALA A 93 10.68 -1.94 -5.75
C ALA A 93 11.38 -0.63 -6.16
N SER A 94 12.60 -0.40 -5.65
CA SER A 94 13.44 0.73 -6.02
C SER A 94 14.90 0.43 -5.76
N ARG A 95 15.79 1.23 -6.35
CA ARG A 95 17.22 1.21 -6.06
C ARG A 95 17.61 2.53 -5.42
N GLN A 96 18.46 2.47 -4.39
CA GLN A 96 18.98 3.67 -3.73
C GLN A 96 20.30 4.06 -4.38
N LEU A 97 20.29 5.17 -5.11
CA LEU A 97 21.43 5.71 -5.87
C LEU A 97 21.42 7.22 -5.78
N LEU A 98 22.61 7.85 -5.83
CA LEU A 98 22.70 9.30 -6.00
C LEU A 98 22.02 9.69 -7.31
N LEU A 99 21.32 10.83 -7.33
CA LEU A 99 20.51 11.23 -8.48
C LEU A 99 21.32 11.32 -9.78
N ALA A 100 22.54 11.82 -9.71
CA ALA A 100 23.45 11.92 -10.86
C ALA A 100 23.96 10.55 -11.36
N GLU A 101 23.85 9.50 -10.54
CA GLU A 101 24.30 8.13 -10.84
C GLU A 101 23.12 7.19 -11.14
N THR A 102 21.90 7.70 -11.14
CA THR A 102 20.69 6.90 -11.34
C THR A 102 20.51 6.61 -12.83
N PRO A 103 20.70 5.36 -13.29
CA PRO A 103 20.45 5.00 -14.68
C PRO A 103 18.94 4.90 -14.95
N ASP A 104 18.56 4.97 -16.24
CA ASP A 104 17.15 4.90 -16.65
C ASP A 104 16.44 3.64 -16.14
N GLU A 105 17.11 2.50 -16.13
CA GLU A 105 16.56 1.24 -15.63
C GLU A 105 16.21 1.28 -14.12
N ALA A 106 16.87 2.12 -13.34
CA ALA A 106 16.52 2.30 -11.92
C ALA A 106 15.28 3.17 -11.76
N MET A 107 15.07 4.14 -12.66
CA MET A 107 13.80 4.87 -12.76
C MET A 107 12.68 3.92 -13.19
N ASP A 108 12.90 3.13 -14.24
CA ASP A 108 11.91 2.16 -14.76
C ASP A 108 11.47 1.17 -13.69
N VAL A 109 12.38 0.60 -12.90
CA VAL A 109 12.03 -0.28 -11.78
C VAL A 109 11.04 0.37 -10.84
N SER A 110 11.25 1.63 -10.46
CA SER A 110 10.37 2.33 -9.53
C SER A 110 9.00 2.64 -10.12
N PHE A 111 8.94 3.00 -11.39
CA PHE A 111 7.69 3.29 -12.09
C PHE A 111 6.94 2.03 -12.47
N ASP A 112 7.61 1.00 -12.98
CA ASP A 112 6.98 -0.25 -13.44
C ASP A 112 6.45 -1.10 -12.31
N THR A 113 7.05 -1.02 -11.11
CA THR A 113 6.57 -1.78 -9.96
C THR A 113 5.69 -0.97 -9.00
N GLY A 114 5.67 0.37 -9.12
CA GLY A 114 4.93 1.28 -8.26
C GLY A 114 3.84 2.05 -8.98
N PHE A 115 4.21 3.02 -9.80
CA PHE A 115 3.26 3.94 -10.44
C PHE A 115 2.33 3.24 -11.42
N TRP A 116 2.88 2.53 -12.40
CA TRP A 116 2.06 1.91 -13.44
C TRP A 116 1.08 0.88 -12.90
N PRO A 117 1.47 -0.03 -11.99
CA PRO A 117 0.50 -0.95 -11.39
C PRO A 117 -0.59 -0.22 -10.61
N THR A 118 -0.23 0.81 -9.83
CA THR A 118 -1.21 1.62 -9.11
C THR A 118 -2.22 2.24 -10.05
N PHE A 119 -1.76 2.90 -11.14
CA PHE A 119 -2.64 3.52 -12.12
C PHE A 119 -3.56 2.50 -12.81
N VAL A 120 -2.99 1.40 -13.31
CA VAL A 120 -3.77 0.36 -14.01
C VAL A 120 -4.80 -0.26 -13.08
N LEU A 121 -4.41 -0.68 -11.87
CA LEU A 121 -5.32 -1.30 -10.92
C LEU A 121 -6.42 -0.34 -10.45
N MET A 122 -6.13 0.94 -10.26
CA MET A 122 -7.15 1.95 -9.98
C MET A 122 -8.19 2.01 -11.10
N ARG A 123 -7.75 2.05 -12.35
CA ARG A 123 -8.63 2.10 -13.53
C ARG A 123 -9.46 0.82 -13.68
N GLU A 124 -8.85 -0.37 -13.55
CA GLU A 124 -9.55 -1.65 -13.68
C GLU A 124 -10.53 -1.90 -12.52
N ALA A 125 -10.17 -1.47 -11.30
CA ALA A 125 -11.03 -1.60 -10.12
C ALA A 125 -12.22 -0.62 -10.13
N TYR A 126 -12.09 0.52 -10.79
CA TYR A 126 -13.07 1.62 -10.77
C TYR A 126 -14.52 1.18 -10.98
N PRO A 127 -14.89 0.42 -12.04
CA PRO A 127 -16.29 0.03 -12.26
C PRO A 127 -16.88 -0.86 -11.14
N HIS A 128 -16.03 -1.58 -10.43
CA HIS A 128 -16.42 -2.41 -9.29
C HIS A 128 -16.56 -1.55 -8.02
N LEU A 129 -15.65 -0.61 -7.81
CA LEU A 129 -15.67 0.31 -6.68
C LEU A 129 -16.85 1.30 -6.74
N VAL A 130 -17.26 1.72 -7.93
CA VAL A 130 -18.50 2.51 -8.11
C VAL A 130 -19.72 1.73 -7.61
N LYS A 131 -19.83 0.45 -7.97
CA LYS A 131 -20.96 -0.41 -7.54
C LYS A 131 -21.03 -0.59 -6.03
N SER A 132 -19.86 -0.72 -5.38
CA SER A 132 -19.75 -0.94 -3.93
C SER A 132 -19.66 0.35 -3.12
N LYS A 133 -19.53 1.52 -3.76
CA LYS A 133 -19.14 2.80 -3.14
C LYS A 133 -17.86 2.62 -2.32
N GLY A 134 -16.89 1.95 -2.94
CA GLY A 134 -15.69 1.45 -2.30
C GLY A 134 -14.60 2.51 -2.11
N ASN A 135 -13.42 2.04 -1.78
CA ASN A 135 -12.29 2.95 -1.58
C ASN A 135 -10.96 2.39 -2.06
N ILE A 136 -10.02 3.31 -2.28
CA ILE A 136 -8.64 3.03 -2.65
C ILE A 136 -7.71 3.63 -1.60
N ILE A 137 -6.74 2.83 -1.18
CA ILE A 137 -5.65 3.28 -0.32
C ILE A 137 -4.34 3.07 -1.07
N ASN A 138 -3.72 4.16 -1.48
CA ASN A 138 -2.41 4.14 -2.12
C ASN A 138 -1.31 4.45 -1.11
N PHE A 139 -0.14 3.87 -1.29
CA PHE A 139 1.00 4.11 -0.43
C PHE A 139 1.99 5.06 -1.11
N ALA A 140 2.24 6.19 -0.47
CA ALA A 140 3.31 7.14 -0.78
C ALA A 140 4.42 7.07 0.28
N THR A 141 5.19 8.13 0.47
CA THR A 141 6.32 8.14 1.40
C THR A 141 6.55 9.52 2.01
N GLY A 142 6.97 9.56 3.28
CA GLY A 142 7.50 10.76 3.91
C GLY A 142 8.85 11.20 3.34
N ALA A 143 9.61 10.27 2.75
CA ALA A 143 10.93 10.55 2.20
C ALA A 143 10.93 11.61 1.09
N SER A 144 9.82 11.76 0.34
CA SER A 144 9.69 12.80 -0.68
C SER A 144 9.53 14.20 -0.08
N PHE A 145 8.92 14.32 1.08
CA PHE A 145 8.79 15.59 1.82
C PHE A 145 10.12 15.99 2.49
N ASP A 146 10.84 14.97 3.00
CA ASP A 146 12.12 15.17 3.69
C ASP A 146 13.31 15.24 2.72
N ALA A 147 13.08 15.05 1.40
CA ALA A 147 14.08 15.05 0.34
C ALA A 147 15.30 14.15 0.65
N ILE A 148 15.01 12.90 1.06
CA ILE A 148 16.07 11.95 1.48
C ILE A 148 17.02 11.64 0.32
N PRO A 149 18.34 11.87 0.48
CA PRO A 149 19.32 11.51 -0.54
C PRO A 149 19.25 10.05 -0.94
N THR A 150 19.64 9.74 -2.19
CA THR A 150 19.62 8.39 -2.81
C THR A 150 18.24 7.82 -3.13
N GLN A 151 17.15 8.48 -2.77
CA GLN A 151 15.79 7.99 -3.01
C GLN A 151 15.09 8.68 -4.19
N GLY A 152 15.82 9.23 -5.16
CA GLY A 152 15.24 10.02 -6.25
C GLY A 152 14.18 9.27 -7.06
N SER A 153 14.49 8.06 -7.58
CA SER A 153 13.54 7.27 -8.38
C SER A 153 12.32 6.82 -7.56
N TYR A 154 12.56 6.43 -6.30
CA TYR A 154 11.48 6.05 -5.36
C TYR A 154 10.53 7.21 -5.09
N CYS A 155 11.07 8.36 -4.70
CA CYS A 155 10.29 9.56 -4.41
C CYS A 155 9.50 10.04 -5.64
N ALA A 156 10.12 10.04 -6.84
CA ALA A 156 9.45 10.44 -8.07
C ALA A 156 8.20 9.57 -8.34
N ALA A 157 8.34 8.24 -8.27
CA ALA A 157 7.21 7.32 -8.46
C ALA A 157 6.12 7.50 -7.39
N LYS A 158 6.52 7.70 -6.10
CA LYS A 158 5.58 7.91 -4.99
C LYS A 158 4.84 9.25 -5.10
N GLU A 159 5.49 10.32 -5.57
CA GLU A 159 4.81 11.58 -5.84
C GLU A 159 3.86 11.49 -7.05
N ALA A 160 4.22 10.74 -8.09
CA ALA A 160 3.31 10.46 -9.20
C ALA A 160 2.05 9.72 -8.70
N ILE A 161 2.19 8.71 -7.84
CA ILE A 161 1.06 8.02 -7.20
C ILE A 161 0.21 8.99 -6.38
N ARG A 162 0.84 9.85 -5.57
CA ARG A 162 0.13 10.84 -4.76
C ARG A 162 -0.66 11.82 -5.61
N ALA A 163 -0.09 12.26 -6.74
CA ALA A 163 -0.76 13.18 -7.66
C ALA A 163 -2.01 12.56 -8.30
N ILE A 164 -1.89 11.37 -8.92
CA ILE A 164 -3.05 10.70 -9.55
C ILE A 164 -4.12 10.31 -8.53
N SER A 165 -3.75 9.98 -7.29
CA SER A 165 -4.71 9.68 -6.23
C SER A 165 -5.62 10.86 -5.91
N LYS A 166 -5.08 12.07 -5.87
CA LYS A 166 -5.87 13.30 -5.64
C LYS A 166 -6.78 13.62 -6.82
N VAL A 167 -6.31 13.39 -8.04
CA VAL A 167 -7.14 13.54 -9.25
C VAL A 167 -8.29 12.55 -9.21
N ALA A 168 -8.02 11.27 -8.98
CA ALA A 168 -9.04 10.23 -8.88
C ALA A 168 -10.07 10.52 -7.75
N ALA A 169 -9.62 11.02 -6.59
CA ALA A 169 -10.52 11.43 -5.52
C ALA A 169 -11.51 12.52 -5.94
N SER A 170 -11.04 13.48 -6.76
CA SER A 170 -11.86 14.56 -7.28
C SER A 170 -12.85 14.08 -8.36
N GLU A 171 -12.39 13.21 -9.26
CA GLU A 171 -13.21 12.72 -10.38
C GLU A 171 -14.27 11.70 -9.92
N TRP A 172 -13.91 10.79 -8.98
CA TRP A 172 -14.74 9.65 -8.61
C TRP A 172 -15.58 9.86 -7.34
N GLY A 173 -15.36 10.98 -6.66
CA GLY A 173 -16.06 11.32 -5.42
C GLY A 173 -17.58 11.43 -5.58
N ALA A 174 -18.06 11.95 -6.71
CA ALA A 174 -19.49 12.06 -7.01
C ALA A 174 -20.19 10.70 -7.10
N GLU A 175 -19.44 9.63 -7.43
CA GLU A 175 -19.94 8.26 -7.51
C GLU A 175 -19.75 7.49 -6.19
N GLY A 176 -19.24 8.16 -5.16
CA GLY A 176 -19.04 7.61 -3.83
C GLY A 176 -17.74 6.82 -3.65
N VAL A 177 -16.81 6.86 -4.62
CA VAL A 177 -15.50 6.23 -4.49
C VAL A 177 -14.54 7.17 -3.78
N ARG A 178 -13.91 6.70 -2.69
CA ARG A 178 -12.93 7.48 -1.94
C ARG A 178 -11.51 7.00 -2.27
N VAL A 179 -10.57 7.93 -2.43
CA VAL A 179 -9.16 7.62 -2.70
C VAL A 179 -8.30 8.40 -1.72
N ASN A 180 -7.54 7.70 -0.89
CA ASN A 180 -6.64 8.30 0.08
C ASN A 180 -5.24 7.70 0.01
N ILE A 181 -4.29 8.37 0.62
CA ILE A 181 -2.87 8.01 0.60
C ILE A 181 -2.36 7.84 2.03
N ILE A 182 -1.58 6.79 2.27
CA ILE A 182 -0.82 6.60 3.50
C ILE A 182 0.66 6.77 3.20
N CYS A 183 1.37 7.56 4.02
CA CYS A 183 2.82 7.65 4.08
C CYS A 183 3.29 6.97 5.37
N PRO A 184 3.73 5.71 5.34
CA PRO A 184 4.07 4.96 6.54
C PRO A 184 5.54 5.11 6.92
N PHE A 185 5.83 4.97 8.22
CA PHE A 185 7.16 4.62 8.71
C PHE A 185 7.05 3.49 9.74
N ALA A 186 7.36 2.27 9.33
CA ALA A 186 7.14 1.06 10.12
C ALA A 186 8.25 0.02 9.94
N ASN A 187 8.25 -1.00 10.80
CA ASN A 187 9.21 -2.09 10.89
C ASN A 187 9.13 -3.08 9.70
N SER A 188 9.10 -2.55 8.47
CA SER A 188 9.16 -3.37 7.26
C SER A 188 10.52 -4.06 7.13
N PRO A 189 10.63 -5.17 6.37
CA PRO A 189 11.91 -5.85 6.14
C PRO A 189 13.02 -4.92 5.65
N GLY A 190 12.71 -3.99 4.75
CA GLY A 190 13.68 -3.01 4.26
C GLY A 190 14.18 -2.06 5.35
N VAL A 191 13.30 -1.58 6.23
CA VAL A 191 13.69 -0.74 7.38
C VAL A 191 14.48 -1.54 8.41
N MET A 192 14.13 -2.81 8.64
CA MET A 192 14.88 -3.66 9.56
C MET A 192 16.28 -4.01 9.02
N ALA A 193 16.40 -4.30 7.72
CA ALA A 193 17.71 -4.48 7.09
C ALA A 193 18.56 -3.20 7.20
N TRP A 194 17.98 -2.02 6.96
CA TRP A 194 18.67 -0.75 7.14
C TRP A 194 19.17 -0.56 8.57
N LYS A 195 18.40 -0.92 9.60
CA LYS A 195 18.84 -0.91 10.99
C LYS A 195 20.09 -1.75 11.23
N GLU A 196 20.23 -2.88 10.52
CA GLU A 196 21.37 -3.79 10.67
C GLU A 196 22.65 -3.24 10.01
N TRP A 197 22.55 -2.68 8.80
CA TRP A 197 23.73 -2.20 8.08
C TRP A 197 24.12 -0.75 8.34
N ALA A 198 23.19 0.10 8.85
CA ALA A 198 23.45 1.50 9.22
C ALA A 198 22.75 1.88 10.54
N PRO A 199 23.14 1.28 11.67
CA PRO A 199 22.45 1.48 12.96
C PRO A 199 22.47 2.93 13.44
N ASP A 200 23.54 3.70 13.21
CA ASP A 200 23.63 5.09 13.61
C ASP A 200 22.67 6.00 12.84
N ASP A 201 22.56 5.79 11.54
CA ASP A 201 21.59 6.50 10.69
C ASP A 201 20.16 6.15 11.09
N TYR A 202 19.88 4.85 11.32
CA TYR A 202 18.59 4.39 11.81
C TYR A 202 18.23 5.07 13.14
N ASN A 203 19.14 5.06 14.11
CA ASN A 203 18.93 5.69 15.43
C ASN A 203 18.70 7.21 15.29
N THR A 204 19.43 7.86 14.39
CA THR A 204 19.23 9.28 14.09
C THR A 204 17.82 9.56 13.57
N GLN A 205 17.29 8.71 12.69
CA GLN A 205 15.93 8.86 12.18
C GLN A 205 14.87 8.55 13.26
N ILE A 206 15.06 7.48 14.06
CA ILE A 206 14.16 7.18 15.19
C ILE A 206 14.11 8.34 16.20
N ASN A 207 15.21 9.02 16.44
CA ASN A 207 15.24 10.18 17.32
C ASN A 207 14.42 11.37 16.78
N LYS A 208 14.20 11.47 15.47
CA LYS A 208 13.29 12.46 14.86
C LYS A 208 11.80 12.09 15.02
N VAL A 209 11.49 10.80 15.17
CA VAL A 209 10.11 10.34 15.39
C VAL A 209 9.60 10.89 16.72
N SER A 210 8.49 11.63 16.70
CA SER A 210 7.94 12.25 17.92
C SER A 210 7.54 11.21 18.96
N LEU A 211 6.99 10.05 18.53
CA LEU A 211 6.59 8.93 19.41
C LEU A 211 7.78 8.06 19.85
N LYS A 212 9.02 8.36 19.43
CA LYS A 212 10.26 7.69 19.84
C LYS A 212 10.28 6.17 19.63
N ARG A 213 9.53 5.68 18.65
CA ARG A 213 9.52 4.27 18.25
C ARG A 213 9.24 4.14 16.76
N ILE A 214 9.67 3.02 16.17
CA ILE A 214 9.21 2.61 14.85
C ILE A 214 7.76 2.13 14.93
N GLY A 215 6.98 2.40 13.90
CA GLY A 215 5.61 1.88 13.78
C GLY A 215 5.60 0.36 13.54
N ASP A 216 4.52 -0.28 13.95
CA ASP A 216 4.22 -1.68 13.66
C ASP A 216 3.37 -1.77 12.38
N CYS A 217 3.73 -2.68 11.46
CA CYS A 217 3.05 -2.80 10.17
C CYS A 217 1.56 -3.15 10.31
N GLU A 218 1.20 -4.01 11.26
CA GLU A 218 -0.21 -4.38 11.49
C GLU A 218 -0.91 -3.37 12.39
N LYS A 219 -0.35 -3.11 13.60
CA LYS A 219 -1.05 -2.35 14.63
C LYS A 219 -1.17 -0.86 14.33
N ASP A 220 -0.10 -0.26 13.77
CA ASP A 220 -0.12 1.18 13.48
C ASP A 220 -0.60 1.44 12.05
N ILE A 221 0.02 0.80 11.04
CA ILE A 221 -0.33 1.06 9.64
C ILE A 221 -1.64 0.35 9.26
N GLY A 222 -1.81 -0.90 9.67
CA GLY A 222 -3.04 -1.67 9.43
C GLY A 222 -4.27 -1.01 10.05
N SER A 223 -4.15 -0.46 11.26
CA SER A 223 -5.25 0.27 11.93
C SER A 223 -5.65 1.54 11.17
N ALA A 224 -4.69 2.32 10.68
CA ALA A 224 -4.97 3.48 9.84
C ALA A 224 -5.64 3.07 8.52
N ALA A 225 -5.19 1.97 7.91
CA ALA A 225 -5.81 1.43 6.70
C ALA A 225 -7.24 0.94 6.96
N ILE A 226 -7.53 0.25 8.09
CA ILE A 226 -8.90 -0.12 8.48
C ILE A 226 -9.78 1.13 8.62
N PHE A 227 -9.30 2.16 9.30
CA PHE A 227 -10.05 3.42 9.44
C PHE A 227 -10.42 4.00 8.08
N LEU A 228 -9.44 4.17 7.17
CA LEU A 228 -9.69 4.71 5.83
C LEU A 228 -10.59 3.81 4.98
N ALA A 229 -10.54 2.48 5.16
CA ALA A 229 -11.35 1.51 4.45
C ALA A 229 -12.80 1.43 4.97
N SER A 230 -13.03 1.83 6.21
CA SER A 230 -14.33 1.73 6.88
C SER A 230 -15.26 2.92 6.60
N ASP A 231 -16.51 2.77 6.98
CA ASP A 231 -17.53 3.83 6.91
C ASP A 231 -17.21 5.01 7.85
N ALA A 232 -16.36 4.82 8.88
CA ALA A 232 -15.89 5.89 9.75
C ALA A 232 -15.11 6.99 9.00
N ALA A 233 -14.52 6.67 7.85
CA ALA A 233 -13.84 7.61 6.97
C ALA A 233 -14.73 8.07 5.79
N GLY A 234 -16.06 7.94 5.90
CA GLY A 234 -17.01 8.22 4.81
C GLY A 234 -16.94 9.64 4.23
N TYR A 235 -16.40 10.61 4.97
CA TYR A 235 -16.22 11.99 4.51
C TYR A 235 -14.74 12.37 4.28
N ILE A 236 -13.85 11.35 4.10
CA ILE A 236 -12.42 11.54 3.88
C ILE A 236 -12.03 10.99 2.52
N THR A 237 -11.63 11.86 1.60
CA THR A 237 -11.09 11.53 0.28
C THR A 237 -10.02 12.55 -0.14
N GLY A 238 -9.08 12.17 -1.00
CA GLY A 238 -8.00 13.01 -1.50
C GLY A 238 -6.90 13.34 -0.48
N GLN A 239 -6.92 12.71 0.71
CA GLN A 239 -6.00 13.06 1.79
C GLN A 239 -4.72 12.23 1.75
N THR A 240 -3.62 12.87 2.15
CA THR A 240 -2.34 12.20 2.43
C THR A 240 -2.16 12.14 3.94
N LEU A 241 -2.22 10.92 4.49
CA LEU A 241 -2.11 10.67 5.92
C LEU A 241 -0.70 10.19 6.26
N MET A 242 0.03 10.97 7.06
CA MET A 242 1.29 10.53 7.64
C MET A 242 1.01 9.56 8.78
N VAL A 243 1.50 8.32 8.66
CA VAL A 243 1.41 7.28 9.70
C VAL A 243 2.83 6.86 10.05
N ASP A 244 3.56 7.78 10.64
CA ASP A 244 5.02 7.75 10.81
C ASP A 244 5.47 8.15 12.23
N GLY A 245 4.54 8.23 13.18
CA GLY A 245 4.82 8.65 14.55
C GLY A 245 5.28 10.11 14.70
N GLY A 246 4.98 10.96 13.70
CA GLY A 246 5.39 12.36 13.66
C GLY A 246 6.86 12.55 13.25
N GLN A 247 7.38 11.67 12.39
CA GLN A 247 8.71 11.82 11.78
C GLN A 247 8.71 12.98 10.79
N THR A 248 7.83 12.94 9.80
CA THR A 248 7.70 13.96 8.76
C THR A 248 6.61 14.95 9.16
N LYS A 249 6.94 16.23 9.12
CA LYS A 249 5.98 17.32 9.37
C LYS A 249 5.60 17.96 8.03
N ALA A 250 4.78 17.26 7.27
CA ALA A 250 4.22 17.78 6.03
C ALA A 250 3.04 18.71 6.36
N PHE A 251 3.12 19.94 5.86
CA PHE A 251 2.07 20.96 5.94
C PHE A 251 1.44 21.19 4.57
#